data_5a7c73e9e2065db58319a0f8653fe636
#
_entry.id   5a7c73e9e2065db58319a0f8653fe636
#
_cell.length_a   1.000
_cell.length_b   1.000
_cell.length_c   1.000
_cell.angle_alpha   90.00
_cell.angle_beta   90.00
_cell.angle_gamma   90.00
#
_symmetry.space_group_name_H-M   'P 1'
#
loop_
_entity.id
_entity.type
_entity.pdbx_description
1 polymer ?
#
loop_
_entity_poly.entity_id
_entity_poly.type
_entity_poly.pdbx_seq_one_letter_code
_entity_poly.pdbx_strand_id
1 'polypeptide(L)'
;GSSVLKVFELTAATTGINEKEADRAGIEYEKIIISPMSHASYYPGGKLMNVKFLYEKGTYRILGAQIVGYDGVDKRIDVLATALRAGLTAIDLKELELSYAPPYSSAKDPVNMLGYIAENIKTGVVKQWHTEDIDRVQSDNNSIILDTRSVKEYERGHMENSVNIPV
;
A
#
# COMPACT_ATOMS: atom_id res chain seq x y z
N GLY A 1 -14.78 8.69 -9.56
CA GLY A 1 -14.02 8.92 -10.79
C GLY A 1 -12.53 8.65 -10.59
N SER A 2 -11.75 8.73 -11.66
CA SER A 2 -10.29 8.61 -11.60
C SER A 2 -9.67 9.92 -12.07
N SER A 3 -8.54 10.31 -11.46
CA SER A 3 -7.79 11.49 -11.86
C SER A 3 -6.30 11.31 -11.63
N VAL A 4 -5.50 12.01 -12.40
CA VAL A 4 -4.06 12.09 -12.26
C VAL A 4 -3.62 13.55 -12.37
N LEU A 5 -2.66 13.95 -11.56
CA LEU A 5 -2.11 15.30 -11.52
C LEU A 5 -0.58 15.20 -11.45
N LYS A 6 0.10 16.01 -12.22
CA LYS A 6 1.54 16.19 -12.12
C LYS A 6 1.87 17.54 -11.48
N VAL A 7 2.68 17.51 -10.43
CA VAL A 7 3.19 18.70 -9.73
C VAL A 7 4.71 18.64 -9.74
N PHE A 8 5.34 19.45 -10.56
CA PHE A 8 6.77 19.34 -10.87
C PHE A 8 7.12 17.92 -11.34
N GLU A 9 7.96 17.20 -10.62
CA GLU A 9 8.35 15.84 -10.92
C GLU A 9 7.47 14.78 -10.25
N LEU A 10 6.61 15.20 -9.31
CA LEU A 10 5.74 14.32 -8.55
C LEU A 10 4.42 14.10 -9.29
N THR A 11 3.96 12.87 -9.34
CA THR A 11 2.65 12.49 -9.85
C THR A 11 1.77 12.04 -8.69
N ALA A 12 0.56 12.55 -8.62
CA ALA A 12 -0.48 12.08 -7.71
C ALA A 12 -1.68 11.59 -8.50
N ALA A 13 -2.25 10.45 -8.12
CA ALA A 13 -3.39 9.88 -8.79
C ALA A 13 -4.38 9.26 -7.80
N THR A 14 -5.64 9.22 -8.18
CA THR A 14 -6.72 8.63 -7.38
C THR A 14 -7.74 7.93 -8.25
N THR A 15 -8.38 6.90 -7.69
CA THR A 15 -9.56 6.25 -8.26
C THR A 15 -10.51 5.83 -7.14
N GLY A 16 -11.81 5.73 -7.46
CA GLY A 16 -12.83 5.33 -6.48
C GLY A 16 -13.07 6.37 -5.39
N ILE A 17 -13.23 5.92 -4.17
CA ILE A 17 -13.46 6.74 -2.97
C ILE A 17 -12.26 6.69 -2.03
N ASN A 18 -12.09 7.72 -1.22
CA ASN A 18 -11.10 7.80 -0.15
C ASN A 18 -11.72 7.48 1.22
N GLU A 19 -10.91 7.43 2.29
CA GLU A 19 -11.38 7.16 3.66
C GLU A 19 -12.49 8.10 4.10
N LYS A 20 -12.35 9.42 3.87
CA LYS A 20 -13.35 10.41 4.28
C LYS A 20 -14.71 10.19 3.60
N GLU A 21 -14.68 9.71 2.35
CA GLU A 21 -15.89 9.38 1.61
C GLU A 21 -16.50 8.06 2.09
N ALA A 22 -15.68 7.05 2.38
CA ALA A 22 -16.13 5.80 2.98
C ALA A 22 -16.79 6.02 4.35
N ASP A 23 -16.14 6.81 5.22
CA ASP A 23 -16.66 7.19 6.54
C ASP A 23 -18.02 7.90 6.44
N ARG A 24 -18.13 8.87 5.53
CA ARG A 24 -19.41 9.59 5.29
C ARG A 24 -20.52 8.69 4.78
N ALA A 25 -20.17 7.66 4.03
CA ALA A 25 -21.11 6.68 3.49
C ALA A 25 -21.42 5.55 4.48
N GLY A 26 -20.77 5.50 5.64
CA GLY A 26 -20.92 4.42 6.62
C GLY A 26 -20.42 3.07 6.11
N ILE A 27 -19.46 3.07 5.19
CA ILE A 27 -18.87 1.84 4.64
C ILE A 27 -17.71 1.41 5.53
N GLU A 28 -17.80 0.21 6.08
CA GLU A 28 -16.67 -0.40 6.79
C GLU A 28 -15.60 -0.87 5.79
N TYR A 29 -14.37 -0.44 6.00
CA TYR A 29 -13.26 -0.74 5.10
C TYR A 29 -12.01 -1.20 5.84
N GLU A 30 -11.14 -1.87 5.10
CA GLU A 30 -9.74 -2.09 5.43
C GLU A 30 -8.88 -1.21 4.49
N LYS A 31 -7.75 -0.75 5.00
CA LYS A 31 -6.79 0.00 4.18
C LYS A 31 -5.43 -0.68 4.16
N ILE A 32 -4.77 -0.63 3.01
CA ILE A 32 -3.39 -1.09 2.84
C ILE A 32 -2.56 0.11 2.42
N ILE A 33 -1.43 0.32 3.10
CA ILE A 33 -0.46 1.35 2.74
C ILE A 33 0.87 0.66 2.47
N ILE A 34 1.42 0.87 1.27
CA ILE A 34 2.72 0.34 0.85
C ILE A 34 3.55 1.42 0.19
N SER A 35 4.88 1.26 0.24
CA SER A 35 5.84 2.16 -0.39
C SER A 35 6.78 1.38 -1.32
N PRO A 36 6.25 0.79 -2.42
CA PRO A 36 7.05 0.00 -3.34
C PRO A 36 7.93 0.87 -4.24
N MET A 37 8.94 0.23 -4.84
CA MET A 37 9.68 0.82 -5.97
C MET A 37 8.83 0.81 -7.24
N SER A 38 9.04 1.78 -8.13
CA SER A 38 8.37 1.87 -9.43
C SER A 38 8.70 0.68 -10.36
N HIS A 39 9.88 0.10 -10.19
CA HIS A 39 10.36 -1.07 -10.93
C HIS A 39 11.36 -1.89 -10.10
N ALA A 40 11.95 -2.93 -10.69
CA ALA A 40 12.90 -3.83 -10.02
C ALA A 40 14.08 -3.05 -9.42
N SER A 41 14.35 -3.27 -8.12
CA SER A 41 15.36 -2.50 -7.36
C SER A 41 16.79 -2.66 -7.87
N TYR A 42 17.08 -3.77 -8.56
CA TYR A 42 18.39 -4.01 -9.19
C TYR A 42 18.57 -3.28 -10.53
N TYR A 43 17.50 -2.71 -11.11
CA TYR A 43 17.58 -1.90 -12.31
C TYR A 43 17.71 -0.42 -11.93
N PRO A 44 18.64 0.34 -12.56
CA PRO A 44 18.91 1.72 -12.17
C PRO A 44 17.70 2.65 -12.37
N GLY A 45 17.57 3.64 -11.50
CA GLY A 45 16.60 4.71 -11.64
C GLY A 45 15.25 4.49 -10.95
N GLY A 46 15.08 3.37 -10.26
CA GLY A 46 13.85 3.11 -9.48
C GLY A 46 13.53 4.21 -8.48
N LYS A 47 12.26 4.58 -8.38
CA LYS A 47 11.74 5.60 -7.48
C LYS A 47 10.67 5.01 -6.59
N LEU A 48 10.63 5.43 -5.33
CA LEU A 48 9.54 5.05 -4.42
C LEU A 48 8.22 5.70 -4.86
N MET A 49 7.15 4.96 -4.69
CA MET A 49 5.78 5.48 -4.71
C MET A 49 5.07 5.10 -3.42
N ASN A 50 4.14 5.91 -2.97
CA ASN A 50 3.28 5.60 -1.84
C ASN A 50 1.90 5.26 -2.38
N VAL A 51 1.40 4.10 -2.01
CA VAL A 51 0.09 3.61 -2.42
C VAL A 51 -0.77 3.42 -1.18
N LYS A 52 -1.93 4.04 -1.19
CA LYS A 52 -3.01 3.81 -0.23
C LYS A 52 -4.16 3.16 -0.97
N PHE A 53 -4.59 2.02 -0.51
CA PHE A 53 -5.63 1.20 -1.15
C PHE A 53 -6.71 0.86 -0.14
N LEU A 54 -7.98 0.99 -0.55
CA LEU A 54 -9.14 0.73 0.28
C LEU A 54 -10.01 -0.35 -0.33
N TYR A 55 -10.49 -1.27 0.50
CA TYR A 55 -11.48 -2.26 0.15
C TYR A 55 -12.50 -2.47 1.28
N GLU A 56 -13.71 -2.86 0.92
CA GLU A 56 -14.80 -3.09 1.85
C GLU A 56 -14.53 -4.32 2.71
N LYS A 57 -14.71 -4.16 4.01
CA LYS A 57 -14.53 -5.24 4.97
C LYS A 57 -15.55 -6.34 4.74
N GLY A 58 -15.11 -7.58 4.81
CA GLY A 58 -15.97 -8.77 4.62
C GLY A 58 -16.19 -9.15 3.16
N THR A 59 -16.50 -8.21 2.26
CA THR A 59 -16.72 -8.48 0.84
C THR A 59 -15.45 -8.44 0.00
N TYR A 60 -14.41 -7.74 0.49
CA TYR A 60 -13.14 -7.45 -0.23
C TYR A 60 -13.32 -6.62 -1.50
N ARG A 61 -14.48 -6.06 -1.76
CA ARG A 61 -14.77 -5.21 -2.92
C ARG A 61 -13.84 -3.99 -2.90
N ILE A 62 -13.18 -3.71 -4.01
CA ILE A 62 -12.30 -2.55 -4.15
C ILE A 62 -13.15 -1.27 -4.02
N LEU A 63 -12.74 -0.36 -3.16
CA LEU A 63 -13.40 0.93 -2.92
C LEU A 63 -12.67 2.06 -3.60
N GLY A 64 -11.33 2.06 -3.54
CA GLY A 64 -10.53 3.10 -4.15
C GLY A 64 -9.05 2.99 -3.83
N ALA A 65 -8.29 3.89 -4.45
CA ALA A 65 -6.85 3.99 -4.23
C ALA A 65 -6.35 5.42 -4.45
N GLN A 66 -5.28 5.78 -3.74
CA GLN A 66 -4.48 6.98 -3.97
C GLN A 66 -3.02 6.57 -4.12
N ILE A 67 -2.34 7.14 -5.11
CA ILE A 67 -0.93 6.87 -5.37
C ILE A 67 -0.20 8.19 -5.55
N VAL A 68 0.96 8.31 -4.90
CA VAL A 68 1.87 9.46 -5.08
C VAL A 68 3.27 8.93 -5.30
N GLY A 69 3.95 9.42 -6.33
CA GLY A 69 5.31 8.99 -6.68
C GLY A 69 5.86 9.74 -7.87
N TYR A 70 7.05 9.34 -8.30
CA TYR A 70 7.75 9.99 -9.41
C TYR A 70 7.60 9.25 -10.74
N ASP A 71 7.35 7.93 -10.69
CA ASP A 71 7.29 7.09 -11.87
C ASP A 71 6.30 5.95 -11.70
N GLY A 72 5.61 5.56 -12.79
CA GLY A 72 4.70 4.43 -12.84
C GLY A 72 3.40 4.56 -12.04
N VAL A 73 3.05 5.76 -11.58
CA VAL A 73 1.83 6.07 -10.83
C VAL A 73 0.59 5.91 -11.71
N ASP A 74 0.62 6.48 -12.91
CA ASP A 74 -0.45 6.45 -13.91
C ASP A 74 -0.79 5.01 -14.33
N LYS A 75 0.23 4.20 -14.60
CA LYS A 75 0.04 2.77 -14.91
C LYS A 75 -0.76 2.04 -13.83
N ARG A 76 -0.38 2.21 -12.56
CA ARG A 76 -1.00 1.46 -11.45
C ARG A 76 -2.39 1.95 -11.12
N ILE A 77 -2.62 3.27 -11.18
CA ILE A 77 -3.97 3.79 -10.92
C ILE A 77 -4.96 3.34 -11.99
N ASP A 78 -4.56 3.23 -13.25
CA ASP A 78 -5.42 2.76 -14.33
C ASP A 78 -5.75 1.26 -14.21
N VAL A 79 -4.79 0.44 -13.78
CA VAL A 79 -5.05 -0.96 -13.45
C VAL A 79 -6.06 -1.07 -12.31
N LEU A 80 -5.88 -0.31 -11.23
CA LEU A 80 -6.80 -0.31 -10.08
C LEU A 80 -8.19 0.23 -10.46
N ALA A 81 -8.25 1.27 -11.28
CA ALA A 81 -9.52 1.81 -11.79
C ALA A 81 -10.27 0.77 -12.64
N THR A 82 -9.54 0.04 -13.47
CA THR A 82 -10.10 -1.04 -14.30
C THR A 82 -10.59 -2.19 -13.43
N ALA A 83 -9.79 -2.64 -12.45
CA ALA A 83 -10.16 -3.68 -11.51
C ALA A 83 -11.43 -3.30 -10.71
N LEU A 84 -11.48 -2.06 -10.20
CA LEU A 84 -12.64 -1.53 -9.50
C LEU A 84 -13.89 -1.56 -10.40
N ARG A 85 -13.77 -1.08 -11.64
CA ARG A 85 -14.87 -1.05 -12.60
C ARG A 85 -15.33 -2.44 -13.01
N ALA A 86 -14.41 -3.39 -13.12
CA ALA A 86 -14.70 -4.79 -13.44
C ALA A 86 -15.33 -5.57 -12.28
N GLY A 87 -15.38 -4.97 -11.08
CA GLY A 87 -15.92 -5.61 -9.88
C GLY A 87 -15.00 -6.66 -9.27
N LEU A 88 -13.70 -6.57 -9.52
CA LEU A 88 -12.72 -7.43 -8.86
C LEU A 88 -12.65 -7.12 -7.36
N THR A 89 -12.31 -8.14 -6.59
CA THR A 89 -11.98 -7.99 -5.17
C THR A 89 -10.52 -7.62 -4.98
N ALA A 90 -10.18 -7.13 -3.78
CA ALA A 90 -8.79 -6.87 -3.40
C ALA A 90 -7.90 -8.10 -3.57
N ILE A 91 -8.44 -9.30 -3.29
CA ILE A 91 -7.69 -10.56 -3.37
C ILE A 91 -7.43 -10.96 -4.83
N ASP A 92 -8.35 -10.68 -5.76
CA ASP A 92 -8.18 -11.00 -7.17
C ASP A 92 -6.98 -10.28 -7.80
N LEU A 93 -6.56 -9.15 -7.22
CA LEU A 93 -5.39 -8.40 -7.70
C LEU A 93 -4.11 -9.24 -7.75
N LYS A 94 -3.96 -10.25 -6.89
CA LYS A 94 -2.78 -11.12 -6.88
C LYS A 94 -2.67 -12.01 -8.14
N GLU A 95 -3.80 -12.30 -8.79
CA GLU A 95 -3.89 -13.17 -9.97
C GLU A 95 -3.75 -12.41 -11.29
N LEU A 96 -3.63 -11.07 -11.25
CA LEU A 96 -3.47 -10.28 -12.45
C LEU A 96 -2.11 -10.55 -13.10
N GLU A 97 -2.11 -11.00 -14.35
CA GLU A 97 -0.91 -11.12 -15.15
C GLU A 97 -0.55 -9.76 -15.76
N LEU A 98 0.26 -8.99 -15.03
CA LEU A 98 0.70 -7.67 -15.46
C LEU A 98 2.03 -7.76 -16.19
N SER A 99 2.18 -6.94 -17.24
CA SER A 99 3.41 -6.93 -18.04
C SER A 99 4.62 -6.54 -17.21
N TYR A 100 5.68 -7.34 -17.31
CA TYR A 100 6.92 -7.19 -16.56
C TYR A 100 8.15 -7.17 -17.47
N ALA A 101 9.00 -6.20 -17.21
CA ALA A 101 10.43 -6.24 -17.49
C ALA A 101 11.12 -5.33 -16.46
N PRO A 102 12.40 -5.53 -16.12
CA PRO A 102 13.07 -4.80 -15.04
C PRO A 102 12.94 -3.27 -15.08
N PRO A 103 12.94 -2.60 -16.27
CA PRO A 103 12.77 -1.15 -16.35
C PRO A 103 11.36 -0.65 -16.04
N TYR A 104 10.35 -1.51 -16.07
CA TYR A 104 8.92 -1.10 -16.03
C TYR A 104 8.19 -1.54 -14.78
N SER A 105 8.61 -2.63 -14.15
CA SER A 105 7.95 -3.17 -12.97
C SER A 105 8.87 -4.12 -12.21
N SER A 106 8.38 -4.66 -11.11
CA SER A 106 8.90 -5.84 -10.44
C SER A 106 8.12 -7.07 -10.87
N ALA A 107 8.67 -8.28 -10.72
CA ALA A 107 7.99 -9.53 -11.05
C ALA A 107 6.63 -9.68 -10.33
N LYS A 108 6.53 -9.16 -9.12
CA LYS A 108 5.27 -8.87 -8.44
C LYS A 108 5.06 -7.36 -8.48
N ASP A 109 4.15 -6.90 -9.34
CA ASP A 109 3.81 -5.47 -9.43
C ASP A 109 3.22 -4.98 -8.09
N PRO A 110 3.39 -3.70 -7.73
CA PRO A 110 2.70 -3.10 -6.59
C PRO A 110 1.21 -3.44 -6.48
N VAL A 111 0.51 -3.55 -7.60
CA VAL A 111 -0.91 -3.95 -7.63
C VAL A 111 -1.08 -5.40 -7.14
N ASN A 112 -0.23 -6.33 -7.59
CA ASN A 112 -0.26 -7.71 -7.08
C ASN A 112 0.05 -7.77 -5.59
N MET A 113 0.99 -6.95 -5.10
CA MET A 113 1.33 -6.88 -3.68
C MET A 113 0.13 -6.49 -2.82
N LEU A 114 -0.73 -5.59 -3.27
CA LEU A 114 -1.99 -5.27 -2.58
C LEU A 114 -2.87 -6.50 -2.39
N GLY A 115 -2.98 -7.35 -3.44
CA GLY A 115 -3.74 -8.59 -3.39
C GLY A 115 -3.18 -9.61 -2.39
N TYR A 116 -1.86 -9.80 -2.37
CA TYR A 116 -1.20 -10.69 -1.41
C TYR A 116 -1.39 -10.20 0.03
N ILE A 117 -1.28 -8.90 0.27
CA ILE A 117 -1.49 -8.33 1.60
C ILE A 117 -2.95 -8.50 2.04
N ALA A 118 -3.92 -8.23 1.16
CA ALA A 118 -5.34 -8.44 1.45
C ALA A 118 -5.64 -9.90 1.81
N GLU A 119 -5.03 -10.86 1.12
CA GLU A 119 -5.16 -12.28 1.45
C GLU A 119 -4.53 -12.63 2.81
N ASN A 120 -3.34 -12.11 3.10
CA ASN A 120 -2.67 -12.33 4.39
C ASN A 120 -3.49 -11.78 5.56
N ILE A 121 -4.16 -10.64 5.38
CA ILE A 121 -5.08 -10.07 6.37
C ILE A 121 -6.30 -10.98 6.53
N LYS A 122 -6.91 -11.41 5.42
CA LYS A 122 -8.07 -12.31 5.42
C LYS A 122 -7.80 -13.62 6.15
N THR A 123 -6.62 -14.19 5.93
CA THR A 123 -6.25 -15.49 6.53
C THR A 123 -5.69 -15.33 7.95
N GLY A 124 -5.53 -14.12 8.45
CA GLY A 124 -5.02 -13.84 9.79
C GLY A 124 -3.50 -14.05 9.93
N VAL A 125 -2.77 -14.26 8.83
CA VAL A 125 -1.30 -14.36 8.81
C VAL A 125 -0.66 -13.02 9.20
N VAL A 126 -1.31 -11.91 8.83
CA VAL A 126 -0.89 -10.55 9.17
C VAL A 126 -2.04 -9.81 9.86
N LYS A 127 -1.72 -9.13 10.96
CA LYS A 127 -2.57 -8.10 11.55
C LYS A 127 -1.91 -6.76 11.30
N GLN A 128 -2.63 -5.84 10.69
CA GLN A 128 -2.13 -4.49 10.46
C GLN A 128 -2.42 -3.58 11.65
N TRP A 129 -1.55 -2.63 11.83
CA TRP A 129 -1.81 -1.42 12.59
C TRP A 129 -1.39 -0.21 11.73
N HIS A 130 -1.97 0.93 11.99
CA HIS A 130 -1.73 2.18 11.26
C HIS A 130 -1.30 3.28 12.22
N THR A 131 -0.98 4.43 11.68
CA THR A 131 -0.52 5.58 12.49
C THR A 131 -1.48 5.93 13.62
N GLU A 132 -2.78 5.75 13.41
CA GLU A 132 -3.84 5.98 14.40
C GLU A 132 -3.80 5.01 15.58
N ASP A 133 -3.15 3.86 15.41
CA ASP A 133 -3.03 2.82 16.45
C ASP A 133 -1.78 2.98 17.32
N ILE A 134 -0.90 3.94 17.03
CA ILE A 134 0.42 4.06 17.68
C ILE A 134 0.29 4.09 19.19
N ASP A 135 -0.54 4.94 19.73
CA ASP A 135 -0.70 5.09 21.19
C ASP A 135 -1.16 3.79 21.85
N ARG A 136 -2.07 3.06 21.17
CA ARG A 136 -2.54 1.76 21.64
C ARG A 136 -1.44 0.71 21.60
N VAL A 137 -0.67 0.65 20.52
CA VAL A 137 0.43 -0.32 20.35
C VAL A 137 1.55 -0.05 21.35
N GLN A 138 1.90 1.21 21.58
CA GLN A 138 2.95 1.59 22.54
C GLN A 138 2.54 1.34 24.00
N SER A 139 1.26 1.42 24.32
CA SER A 139 0.74 1.17 25.65
C SER A 139 0.47 -0.32 25.97
N ASP A 140 0.57 -1.20 24.97
CA ASP A 140 0.35 -2.64 25.15
C ASP A 140 1.60 -3.34 25.69
N ASN A 141 1.61 -3.63 26.98
CA ASN A 141 2.72 -4.31 27.68
C ASN A 141 2.98 -5.76 27.19
N ASN A 142 2.10 -6.33 26.39
CA ASN A 142 2.26 -7.68 25.82
C ASN A 142 2.81 -7.65 24.38
N SER A 143 3.05 -6.46 23.84
CA SER A 143 3.60 -6.25 22.50
C SER A 143 5.05 -5.79 22.53
N ILE A 144 5.86 -6.25 21.59
CA ILE A 144 7.21 -5.77 21.35
C ILE A 144 7.23 -5.06 20.02
N ILE A 145 7.65 -3.80 19.99
CA ILE A 145 7.88 -3.06 18.76
C ILE A 145 9.29 -3.39 18.27
N LEU A 146 9.37 -4.07 17.14
CA LEU A 146 10.63 -4.46 16.53
C LEU A 146 10.97 -3.53 15.36
N ASP A 147 12.12 -2.83 15.46
CA ASP A 147 12.66 -2.03 14.37
C ASP A 147 13.74 -2.83 13.63
N THR A 148 13.47 -3.20 12.38
CA THR A 148 14.36 -4.01 11.55
C THR A 148 15.28 -3.19 10.65
N ARG A 149 15.23 -1.86 10.75
CA ARG A 149 16.10 -0.96 9.98
C ARG A 149 17.54 -1.02 10.46
N SER A 150 18.46 -0.50 9.64
CA SER A 150 19.87 -0.41 10.01
C SER A 150 20.05 0.41 11.31
N VAL A 151 21.13 0.12 12.04
CA VAL A 151 21.49 0.86 13.28
C VAL A 151 21.53 2.38 13.05
N LYS A 152 22.09 2.81 11.90
CA LYS A 152 22.16 4.24 11.54
C LYS A 152 20.79 4.89 11.34
N GLU A 153 19.82 4.16 10.82
CA GLU A 153 18.45 4.65 10.66
C GLU A 153 17.73 4.70 12.01
N TYR A 154 17.94 3.70 12.84
CA TYR A 154 17.40 3.65 14.19
C TYR A 154 17.91 4.82 15.04
N GLU A 155 19.22 5.10 15.02
CA GLU A 155 19.84 6.21 15.74
C GLU A 155 19.35 7.60 15.30
N ARG A 156 18.90 7.74 14.06
CA ARG A 156 18.35 9.01 13.55
C ARG A 156 16.94 9.31 14.06
N GLY A 157 16.22 8.29 14.48
CA GLY A 157 14.87 8.37 15.04
C GLY A 157 14.15 7.04 14.94
N HIS A 158 13.54 6.63 16.03
CA HIS A 158 12.80 5.37 16.14
C HIS A 158 11.58 5.56 17.05
N MET A 159 10.69 4.57 17.03
CA MET A 159 9.55 4.55 17.96
C MET A 159 10.03 4.31 19.39
N GLU A 160 9.51 5.07 20.32
CA GLU A 160 9.80 4.88 21.73
C GLU A 160 9.52 3.44 22.16
N ASN A 161 10.41 2.88 22.97
CA ASN A 161 10.38 1.48 23.45
C ASN A 161 10.52 0.41 22.34
N SER A 162 10.95 0.78 21.13
CA SER A 162 11.27 -0.21 20.09
C SER A 162 12.64 -0.86 20.31
N VAL A 163 12.75 -2.12 19.89
CA VAL A 163 14.00 -2.90 19.92
C VAL A 163 14.54 -2.97 18.48
N ASN A 164 15.79 -2.56 18.28
CA ASN A 164 16.43 -2.64 16.97
C ASN A 164 17.09 -3.99 16.76
N ILE A 165 16.62 -4.73 15.76
CA ILE A 165 17.24 -5.96 15.25
C ILE A 165 17.35 -5.83 13.74
N PRO A 166 18.46 -5.29 13.22
CA PRO A 166 18.68 -5.11 11.78
C PRO A 166 18.66 -6.43 11.03
N VAL A 167 18.06 -6.44 9.82
CA VAL A 167 18.04 -7.56 8.88
C VAL A 167 18.95 -7.31 7.69
#